data_b6af19437da50de9cd940f555d30b1aa
#
_entry.id   b6af19437da50de9cd940f555d30b1aa
#
_cell.length_a   1.000
_cell.length_b   1.000
_cell.length_c   1.000
_cell.angle_alpha   90.00
_cell.angle_beta   90.00
_cell.angle_gamma   90.00
#
_symmetry.space_group_name_H-M   'P 1'
#
loop_
_entity.id
_entity.type
_entity.pdbx_description
1 polymer ?
#
loop_
_entity_poly.entity_id
_entity_poly.type
_entity_poly.pdbx_seq_one_letter_code
_entity_poly.pdbx_strand_id
1 'polypeptide(L)'
;MKQDYLNILRSIKSVSMATVDAKGHPQVRIIDVMLIENQKLYFCTARGKDFYKELIDTKRVAIVAMTKNYQTIRLNGEVEQLISKKECIDKIFENNPSMNSVYPHSTRYILEPFCIQNATIEYFDLSHHPIYREYDSIGDWIPLKKGYKIQQNCISCGLCLQSCPQQSIIQTSHQYQIIQEHCLHCGQCVEKCPVKAIKRRDSYAKRSY
;
A
#
# COMPACT_ATOMS: atom_id res chain seq x y z
N MET A 1 6.46 16.58 -9.59
CA MET A 1 5.03 16.46 -9.15
C MET A 1 4.91 15.14 -8.41
N LYS A 2 4.31 15.15 -7.21
CA LYS A 2 4.04 13.92 -6.45
C LYS A 2 3.03 13.07 -7.25
N GLN A 3 3.30 11.79 -7.41
CA GLN A 3 2.42 10.89 -8.17
C GLN A 3 1.14 10.65 -7.36
N ASP A 4 -0.01 10.74 -8.02
CA ASP A 4 -1.30 10.50 -7.38
C ASP A 4 -1.68 9.02 -7.44
N TYR A 5 -1.19 8.25 -6.47
CA TYR A 5 -1.41 6.81 -6.37
C TYR A 5 -2.88 6.43 -6.18
N LEU A 6 -3.67 7.29 -5.55
CA LEU A 6 -5.10 7.02 -5.38
C LEU A 6 -5.86 7.07 -6.71
N ASN A 7 -5.54 8.05 -7.56
CA ASN A 7 -6.14 8.11 -8.89
C ASN A 7 -5.67 6.96 -9.79
N ILE A 8 -4.45 6.44 -9.63
CA ILE A 8 -4.04 5.21 -10.31
C ILE A 8 -4.89 4.03 -9.83
N LEU A 9 -5.10 3.85 -8.51
CA LEU A 9 -6.00 2.82 -7.98
C LEU A 9 -7.43 2.97 -8.53
N ARG A 10 -7.94 4.20 -8.63
CA ARG A 10 -9.27 4.47 -9.21
C ARG A 10 -9.32 4.11 -10.70
N SER A 11 -8.27 4.36 -11.46
CA SER A 11 -8.20 4.01 -12.89
C SER A 11 -8.15 2.50 -13.14
N ILE A 12 -7.49 1.75 -12.26
CA ILE A 12 -7.50 0.28 -12.27
C ILE A 12 -8.90 -0.22 -11.90
N LYS A 13 -9.58 0.48 -11.01
CA LYS A 13 -10.92 0.24 -10.50
C LYS A 13 -11.01 -1.01 -9.61
N SER A 14 -10.87 -2.21 -10.17
CA SER A 14 -11.00 -3.48 -9.44
C SER A 14 -9.65 -3.88 -8.83
N VAL A 15 -9.59 -3.92 -7.50
CA VAL A 15 -8.36 -4.16 -6.74
C VAL A 15 -8.55 -5.31 -5.75
N SER A 16 -7.47 -6.02 -5.41
CA SER A 16 -7.50 -7.01 -4.34
C SER A 16 -7.45 -6.32 -2.99
N MET A 17 -8.42 -6.60 -2.12
CA MET A 17 -8.45 -6.10 -0.75
C MET A 17 -8.43 -7.25 0.24
N ALA A 18 -7.50 -7.20 1.18
CA ALA A 18 -7.37 -8.14 2.28
C ALA A 18 -7.87 -7.52 3.59
N THR A 19 -8.51 -8.37 4.40
CA THR A 19 -8.96 -8.13 5.78
C THR A 19 -8.59 -9.34 6.64
N VAL A 20 -8.97 -9.31 7.90
CA VAL A 20 -8.81 -10.43 8.82
C VAL A 20 -10.16 -10.75 9.44
N ASP A 21 -10.54 -12.02 9.50
CA ASP A 21 -11.78 -12.45 10.17
C ASP A 21 -11.65 -12.45 11.71
N ALA A 22 -12.74 -12.69 12.41
CA ALA A 22 -12.77 -12.74 13.87
C ALA A 22 -11.88 -13.83 14.50
N LYS A 23 -11.41 -14.79 13.71
CA LYS A 23 -10.49 -15.87 14.15
C LYS A 23 -9.03 -15.55 13.82
N GLY A 24 -8.75 -14.39 13.21
CA GLY A 24 -7.41 -14.00 12.79
C GLY A 24 -6.98 -14.55 11.42
N HIS A 25 -7.87 -15.18 10.66
CA HIS A 25 -7.53 -15.70 9.34
C HIS A 25 -7.59 -14.57 8.29
N PRO A 26 -6.57 -14.44 7.42
CA PRO A 26 -6.61 -13.47 6.34
C PRO A 26 -7.68 -13.84 5.31
N GLN A 27 -8.44 -12.83 4.89
CA GLN A 27 -9.46 -12.91 3.86
C GLN A 27 -9.09 -11.99 2.72
N VAL A 28 -9.33 -12.39 1.46
CA VAL A 28 -9.04 -11.57 0.28
C VAL A 28 -10.19 -11.63 -0.73
N ARG A 29 -10.52 -10.50 -1.32
CA ARG A 29 -11.53 -10.38 -2.38
C ARG A 29 -11.19 -9.23 -3.33
N ILE A 30 -11.83 -9.24 -4.47
CA ILE A 30 -11.81 -8.08 -5.37
C ILE A 30 -12.90 -7.12 -4.92
N ILE A 31 -12.54 -5.85 -4.82
CA ILE A 31 -13.48 -4.73 -4.62
C ILE A 31 -13.23 -3.66 -5.67
N ASP A 32 -14.23 -2.86 -5.94
CA ASP A 32 -14.05 -1.69 -6.79
C ASP A 32 -13.76 -0.44 -5.95
N VAL A 33 -12.73 0.32 -6.35
CA VAL A 33 -12.49 1.67 -5.86
C VAL A 33 -13.56 2.57 -6.48
N MET A 34 -14.55 2.98 -5.68
CA MET A 34 -15.77 3.64 -6.19
C MET A 34 -15.60 5.14 -6.40
N LEU A 35 -14.78 5.79 -5.58
CA LEU A 35 -14.56 7.23 -5.65
C LEU A 35 -13.22 7.58 -4.99
N ILE A 36 -12.52 8.58 -5.52
CA ILE A 36 -11.40 9.27 -4.86
C ILE A 36 -11.79 10.74 -4.73
N GLU A 37 -11.78 11.25 -3.51
CA GLU A 37 -12.08 12.64 -3.23
C GLU A 37 -11.31 13.11 -1.98
N ASN A 38 -10.77 14.32 -2.00
CA ASN A 38 -10.02 14.91 -0.88
C ASN A 38 -8.95 13.97 -0.29
N GLN A 39 -8.20 13.27 -1.14
CA GLN A 39 -7.20 12.27 -0.78
C GLN A 39 -7.75 11.08 0.03
N LYS A 40 -9.00 10.75 -0.14
CA LYS A 40 -9.66 9.60 0.48
C LYS A 40 -10.14 8.62 -0.59
N LEU A 41 -10.05 7.32 -0.27
CA LEU A 41 -10.55 6.24 -1.11
C LEU A 41 -11.88 5.74 -0.56
N TYR A 42 -12.90 5.70 -1.40
CA TYR A 42 -14.25 5.27 -1.04
C TYR A 42 -14.63 3.97 -1.75
N PHE A 43 -15.30 3.10 -1.02
CA PHE A 43 -15.91 1.88 -1.53
C PHE A 43 -17.17 1.55 -0.71
N CYS A 44 -17.92 0.54 -1.13
CA CYS A 44 -19.11 0.09 -0.39
C CYS A 44 -19.24 -1.43 -0.40
N THR A 45 -19.94 -1.97 0.58
CA THR A 45 -20.30 -3.38 0.66
C THR A 45 -21.68 -3.56 1.30
N ALA A 46 -22.36 -4.68 1.03
CA ALA A 46 -23.65 -4.95 1.65
C ALA A 46 -23.49 -5.46 3.09
N ARG A 47 -24.40 -5.03 3.99
CA ARG A 47 -24.40 -5.35 5.43
C ARG A 47 -24.41 -6.86 5.75
N GLY A 48 -24.97 -7.68 4.90
CA GLY A 48 -25.08 -9.13 5.12
C GLY A 48 -23.83 -9.93 4.80
N LYS A 49 -22.75 -9.28 4.34
CA LYS A 49 -21.50 -9.97 3.97
C LYS A 49 -20.56 -10.09 5.18
N ASP A 50 -19.81 -11.19 5.25
CA ASP A 50 -18.72 -11.34 6.24
C ASP A 50 -17.71 -10.21 6.12
N PHE A 51 -17.43 -9.76 4.90
CA PHE A 51 -16.58 -8.60 4.63
C PHE A 51 -17.00 -7.33 5.38
N TYR A 52 -18.32 -7.07 5.50
CA TYR A 52 -18.82 -5.95 6.29
C TYR A 52 -18.43 -6.09 7.76
N LYS A 53 -18.61 -7.29 8.34
CA LYS A 53 -18.24 -7.57 9.73
C LYS A 53 -16.73 -7.41 9.96
N GLU A 54 -15.90 -7.96 9.06
CA GLU A 54 -14.45 -7.83 9.12
C GLU A 54 -13.99 -6.36 9.14
N LEU A 55 -14.63 -5.49 8.33
CA LEU A 55 -14.34 -4.06 8.30
C LEU A 55 -14.71 -3.35 9.60
N ILE A 56 -15.85 -3.69 10.19
CA ILE A 56 -16.31 -3.09 11.45
C ILE A 56 -15.42 -3.52 12.61
N ASP A 57 -15.06 -4.81 12.66
CA ASP A 57 -14.36 -5.39 13.79
C ASP A 57 -12.88 -4.99 13.83
N THR A 58 -12.19 -5.05 12.68
CA THR A 58 -10.74 -4.84 12.61
C THR A 58 -10.34 -3.41 12.24
N LYS A 59 -11.19 -2.72 11.48
CA LYS A 59 -10.92 -1.38 10.91
C LYS A 59 -9.59 -1.29 10.14
N ARG A 60 -9.08 -2.42 9.66
CA ARG A 60 -7.79 -2.53 8.97
C ARG A 60 -7.97 -3.23 7.64
N VAL A 61 -7.34 -2.68 6.61
CA VAL A 61 -7.35 -3.23 5.27
C VAL A 61 -5.97 -3.14 4.63
N ALA A 62 -5.69 -4.08 3.73
CA ALA A 62 -4.58 -3.99 2.81
C ALA A 62 -5.10 -4.12 1.38
N ILE A 63 -4.66 -3.23 0.50
CA ILE A 63 -5.00 -3.24 -0.92
C ILE A 63 -3.73 -3.53 -1.72
N VAL A 64 -3.87 -4.30 -2.79
CA VAL A 64 -2.87 -4.42 -3.84
C VAL A 64 -3.54 -4.33 -5.21
N ALA A 65 -2.91 -3.57 -6.09
CA ALA A 65 -3.28 -3.47 -7.49
C ALA A 65 -2.03 -3.42 -8.37
N MET A 66 -2.18 -3.83 -9.62
CA MET A 66 -1.10 -3.81 -10.60
C MET A 66 -1.62 -3.18 -11.90
N THR A 67 -0.88 -2.24 -12.45
CA THR A 67 -1.16 -1.68 -13.78
C THR A 67 -0.75 -2.66 -14.89
N LYS A 68 -1.18 -2.40 -16.11
CA LYS A 68 -0.77 -3.19 -17.29
C LYS A 68 0.75 -3.14 -17.55
N ASN A 69 1.44 -2.15 -17.00
CA ASN A 69 2.87 -1.96 -17.15
C ASN A 69 3.68 -2.52 -15.96
N TYR A 70 3.12 -3.48 -15.21
CA TYR A 70 3.78 -4.13 -14.06
C TYR A 70 4.15 -3.19 -12.90
N GLN A 71 3.47 -2.05 -12.80
CA GLN A 71 3.57 -1.14 -11.66
C GLN A 71 2.61 -1.59 -10.58
N THR A 72 3.11 -1.89 -9.40
CA THR A 72 2.31 -2.37 -8.28
C THR A 72 2.12 -1.28 -7.25
N ILE A 73 0.88 -1.09 -6.79
CA ILE A 73 0.55 -0.21 -5.67
C ILE A 73 0.03 -1.07 -4.53
N ARG A 74 0.64 -0.91 -3.36
CA ARG A 74 0.19 -1.49 -2.10
C ARG A 74 -0.24 -0.38 -1.17
N LEU A 75 -1.42 -0.51 -0.58
CA LEU A 75 -1.92 0.41 0.42
C LEU A 75 -2.26 -0.39 1.68
N ASN A 76 -1.80 0.07 2.85
CA ASN A 76 -2.21 -0.47 4.14
C ASN A 76 -2.80 0.68 4.95
N GLY A 77 -4.06 0.56 5.34
CA GLY A 77 -4.77 1.67 5.95
C GLY A 77 -5.81 1.29 6.98
N GLU A 78 -6.35 2.33 7.58
CA GLU A 78 -7.54 2.28 8.44
C GLU A 78 -8.76 2.59 7.61
N VAL A 79 -9.85 1.87 7.90
CA VAL A 79 -11.14 2.05 7.25
C VAL A 79 -12.16 2.56 8.26
N GLU A 80 -12.98 3.50 7.83
CA GLU A 80 -14.12 4.02 8.58
C GLU A 80 -15.42 3.79 7.82
N GLN A 81 -16.47 3.40 8.54
CA GLN A 81 -17.84 3.44 8.04
C GLN A 81 -18.37 4.87 8.11
N LEU A 82 -18.99 5.34 7.04
CA LEU A 82 -19.48 6.71 6.97
C LEU A 82 -20.89 6.84 7.53
N ILE A 83 -21.11 7.89 8.34
CA ILE A 83 -22.39 8.19 8.98
C ILE A 83 -23.40 8.72 7.94
N SER A 84 -22.99 9.62 7.05
CA SER A 84 -23.82 10.20 5.95
C SER A 84 -24.04 9.18 4.83
N LYS A 85 -24.65 8.04 5.19
CA LYS A 85 -24.77 6.87 4.35
C LYS A 85 -25.46 7.14 3.01
N LYS A 86 -26.63 7.77 3.03
CA LYS A 86 -27.46 7.95 1.84
C LYS A 86 -26.76 8.83 0.81
N GLU A 87 -26.28 9.99 1.24
CA GLU A 87 -25.57 10.95 0.37
C GLU A 87 -24.31 10.33 -0.25
N CYS A 88 -23.56 9.59 0.55
CA CYS A 88 -22.34 8.93 0.05
C CYS A 88 -22.68 7.81 -0.95
N ILE A 89 -23.70 6.99 -0.70
CA ILE A 89 -24.15 5.97 -1.64
C ILE A 89 -24.63 6.58 -2.94
N ASP A 90 -25.44 7.65 -2.88
CA ASP A 90 -25.92 8.33 -4.08
C ASP A 90 -24.75 8.88 -4.89
N LYS A 91 -23.77 9.54 -4.26
CA LYS A 91 -22.56 10.01 -4.92
C LYS A 91 -21.70 8.89 -5.53
N ILE A 92 -21.58 7.75 -4.84
CA ILE A 92 -20.92 6.54 -5.39
C ILE A 92 -21.63 6.09 -6.66
N PHE A 93 -22.96 6.04 -6.68
CA PHE A 93 -23.74 5.60 -7.84
C PHE A 93 -23.69 6.58 -8.98
N GLU A 94 -23.67 7.88 -8.74
CA GLU A 94 -23.43 8.92 -9.77
C GLU A 94 -22.09 8.71 -10.48
N ASN A 95 -21.04 8.36 -9.73
CA ASN A 95 -19.69 8.12 -10.25
C ASN A 95 -19.50 6.70 -10.83
N ASN A 96 -20.49 5.80 -10.63
CA ASN A 96 -20.44 4.41 -11.09
C ASN A 96 -21.83 3.97 -11.61
N PRO A 97 -22.32 4.52 -12.74
CA PRO A 97 -23.68 4.29 -13.23
C PRO A 97 -24.04 2.82 -13.46
N SER A 98 -23.05 1.98 -13.80
CA SER A 98 -23.25 0.53 -14.00
C SER A 98 -23.74 -0.20 -12.73
N MET A 99 -23.53 0.38 -11.55
CA MET A 99 -24.04 -0.17 -10.29
C MET A 99 -25.58 -0.19 -10.23
N ASN A 100 -26.27 0.67 -10.99
CA ASN A 100 -27.73 0.71 -11.04
C ASN A 100 -28.36 -0.57 -11.62
N SER A 101 -27.62 -1.34 -12.43
CA SER A 101 -28.08 -2.64 -12.92
C SER A 101 -28.01 -3.73 -11.82
N VAL A 102 -27.11 -3.58 -10.84
CA VAL A 102 -26.96 -4.54 -9.73
C VAL A 102 -27.86 -4.19 -8.55
N TYR A 103 -27.98 -2.91 -8.25
CA TYR A 103 -28.79 -2.37 -7.13
C TYR A 103 -29.72 -1.26 -7.65
N PRO A 104 -30.81 -1.61 -8.32
CA PRO A 104 -31.72 -0.62 -8.89
C PRO A 104 -32.48 0.16 -7.81
N HIS A 105 -32.74 1.45 -8.06
CA HIS A 105 -33.54 2.34 -7.23
C HIS A 105 -33.11 2.34 -5.75
N SER A 106 -34.05 2.18 -4.83
CA SER A 106 -33.82 2.20 -3.38
C SER A 106 -33.08 0.95 -2.84
N THR A 107 -32.94 -0.11 -3.64
CA THR A 107 -32.22 -1.32 -3.22
C THR A 107 -30.74 -1.04 -2.93
N ARG A 108 -30.17 0.04 -3.51
CA ARG A 108 -28.80 0.49 -3.24
C ARG A 108 -28.52 0.79 -1.76
N TYR A 109 -29.54 1.10 -0.97
CA TYR A 109 -29.37 1.48 0.44
C TYR A 109 -29.17 0.29 1.40
N ILE A 110 -29.07 -0.96 0.86
CA ILE A 110 -28.51 -2.10 1.58
C ILE A 110 -26.97 -1.99 1.71
N LEU A 111 -26.34 -1.19 0.85
CA LEU A 111 -24.91 -0.96 0.87
C LEU A 111 -24.53 0.02 1.99
N GLU A 112 -23.39 -0.26 2.59
CA GLU A 112 -22.73 0.59 3.57
C GLU A 112 -21.48 1.21 2.94
N PRO A 113 -21.33 2.53 2.99
CA PRO A 113 -20.15 3.21 2.47
C PRO A 113 -19.03 3.20 3.49
N PHE A 114 -17.81 2.99 2.98
CA PHE A 114 -16.57 3.03 3.76
C PHE A 114 -15.56 3.96 3.10
N CYS A 115 -14.67 4.51 3.93
CA CYS A 115 -13.59 5.36 3.45
C CYS A 115 -12.26 4.97 4.10
N ILE A 116 -11.17 5.07 3.34
CA ILE A 116 -9.79 4.99 3.81
C ILE A 116 -9.21 6.39 3.72
N GLN A 117 -8.91 7.00 4.88
CA GLN A 117 -8.37 8.36 4.98
C GLN A 117 -6.96 8.40 5.58
N ASN A 118 -6.53 7.32 6.21
CA ASN A 118 -5.18 7.14 6.75
C ASN A 118 -4.58 5.85 6.23
N ALA A 119 -3.48 5.94 5.50
CA ALA A 119 -2.80 4.77 4.97
C ALA A 119 -1.33 5.05 4.64
N THR A 120 -0.52 3.99 4.60
CA THR A 120 0.78 3.99 3.93
C THR A 120 0.66 3.39 2.55
N ILE A 121 1.41 3.94 1.59
CA ILE A 121 1.44 3.49 0.21
C ILE A 121 2.87 3.07 -0.15
N GLU A 122 3.00 1.95 -0.83
CA GLU A 122 4.23 1.50 -1.48
C GLU A 122 3.95 1.36 -2.98
N TYR A 123 4.67 2.14 -3.77
CA TYR A 123 4.71 2.01 -5.23
C TYR A 123 5.96 1.22 -5.62
N PHE A 124 5.80 0.26 -6.52
CA PHE A 124 6.89 -0.58 -6.99
C PHE A 124 6.76 -0.81 -8.49
N ASP A 125 7.80 -0.42 -9.24
CA ASP A 125 7.83 -0.48 -10.70
C ASP A 125 8.95 -1.39 -11.18
N LEU A 126 8.58 -2.51 -11.81
CA LEU A 126 9.48 -3.48 -12.41
C LEU A 126 9.82 -3.16 -13.87
N SER A 127 9.17 -2.18 -14.50
CA SER A 127 9.46 -1.79 -15.87
C SER A 127 10.74 -0.96 -16.00
N HIS A 128 11.22 -0.39 -14.90
CA HIS A 128 12.46 0.36 -14.83
C HIS A 128 13.70 -0.53 -14.61
N HIS A 129 14.83 -0.11 -15.11
CA HIS A 129 16.14 -0.73 -14.88
C HIS A 129 17.17 0.36 -14.52
N PRO A 130 17.62 0.42 -13.24
CA PRO A 130 17.21 -0.41 -12.10
C PRO A 130 15.75 -0.20 -11.73
N ILE A 131 15.16 -1.15 -10.98
CA ILE A 131 13.76 -1.06 -10.51
C ILE A 131 13.53 0.25 -9.76
N TYR A 132 12.27 0.71 -9.72
CA TYR A 132 11.91 1.89 -8.96
C TYR A 132 10.90 1.57 -7.85
N ARG A 133 11.14 2.15 -6.67
CA ARG A 133 10.29 2.00 -5.49
C ARG A 133 10.13 3.34 -4.79
N GLU A 134 8.93 3.65 -4.40
CA GLU A 134 8.61 4.84 -3.62
C GLU A 134 7.66 4.51 -2.47
N TYR A 135 7.74 5.30 -1.40
CA TYR A 135 6.85 5.22 -0.25
C TYR A 135 6.16 6.55 -0.05
N ASP A 136 4.85 6.49 0.13
CA ASP A 136 3.99 7.63 0.41
C ASP A 136 2.97 7.30 1.49
N SER A 137 2.16 8.28 1.88
CA SER A 137 1.05 8.12 2.81
C SER A 137 -0.08 9.08 2.49
N ILE A 138 -1.26 8.76 2.96
CA ILE A 138 -2.42 9.64 2.99
C ILE A 138 -2.84 9.87 4.43
N GLY A 139 -3.48 11.02 4.70
CA GLY A 139 -3.84 11.45 6.05
C GLY A 139 -2.62 11.71 6.93
N ASP A 140 -2.75 11.42 8.22
CA ASP A 140 -1.74 11.72 9.24
C ASP A 140 -0.66 10.62 9.38
N TRP A 141 -0.68 9.63 8.52
CA TRP A 141 0.29 8.54 8.59
C TRP A 141 1.62 8.91 7.93
N ILE A 142 2.70 8.44 8.54
CA ILE A 142 4.06 8.62 8.02
C ILE A 142 4.42 7.42 7.14
N PRO A 143 4.98 7.65 5.94
CA PRO A 143 5.43 6.57 5.06
C PRO A 143 6.43 5.64 5.74
N LEU A 144 6.24 4.32 5.58
CA LEU A 144 7.15 3.32 6.12
C LEU A 144 8.45 3.31 5.30
N LYS A 145 9.57 3.64 5.92
CA LYS A 145 10.89 3.56 5.28
C LYS A 145 11.46 2.14 5.47
N LYS A 146 11.19 1.26 4.53
CA LYS A 146 11.76 -0.11 4.50
C LYS A 146 13.15 -0.12 3.85
N GLY A 147 13.81 -1.28 3.86
CA GLY A 147 15.10 -1.51 3.21
C GLY A 147 16.24 -1.79 4.18
N TYR A 148 17.45 -1.51 3.75
CA TYR A 148 18.66 -1.76 4.53
C TYR A 148 19.51 -0.50 4.66
N LYS A 149 20.35 -0.45 5.69
CA LYS A 149 21.29 0.65 5.91
C LYS A 149 22.64 0.06 6.32
N ILE A 150 23.72 0.64 5.79
CA ILE A 150 25.09 0.29 6.15
C ILE A 150 25.46 1.07 7.41
N GLN A 151 26.02 0.37 8.41
CA GLN A 151 26.40 0.91 9.71
C GLN A 151 27.84 1.42 9.72
N GLN A 152 28.22 2.14 10.76
CA GLN A 152 29.55 2.74 10.93
C GLN A 152 30.70 1.71 11.00
N ASN A 153 30.43 0.48 11.44
CA ASN A 153 31.42 -0.61 11.47
C ASN A 153 31.73 -1.23 10.10
N CYS A 154 31.32 -0.57 9.00
CA CYS A 154 31.66 -0.99 7.64
C CYS A 154 33.15 -0.83 7.39
N ILE A 155 33.80 -1.90 6.90
CA ILE A 155 35.24 -1.93 6.57
C ILE A 155 35.52 -1.63 5.08
N SER A 156 34.52 -1.16 4.34
CA SER A 156 34.61 -0.76 2.94
C SER A 156 35.17 -1.83 1.98
N CYS A 157 34.94 -3.12 2.24
CA CYS A 157 35.46 -4.22 1.44
C CYS A 157 34.82 -4.41 0.05
N GLY A 158 33.71 -3.73 -0.29
CA GLY A 158 33.07 -3.75 -1.59
C GLY A 158 32.21 -4.98 -1.93
N LEU A 159 32.17 -6.03 -1.11
CA LEU A 159 31.43 -7.25 -1.40
C LEU A 159 29.93 -7.04 -1.60
N CYS A 160 29.33 -6.11 -0.85
CA CYS A 160 27.92 -5.76 -0.99
C CYS A 160 27.61 -5.08 -2.33
N LEU A 161 28.53 -4.22 -2.82
CA LEU A 161 28.42 -3.57 -4.12
C LEU A 161 28.40 -4.61 -5.25
N GLN A 162 29.39 -5.52 -5.23
CA GLN A 162 29.54 -6.56 -6.26
C GLN A 162 28.38 -7.56 -6.27
N SER A 163 27.77 -7.82 -5.11
CA SER A 163 26.68 -8.80 -4.98
C SER A 163 25.29 -8.24 -5.25
N CYS A 164 25.13 -6.91 -5.44
CA CYS A 164 23.83 -6.31 -5.60
C CYS A 164 23.24 -6.54 -7.00
N PRO A 165 22.11 -7.27 -7.17
CA PRO A 165 21.55 -7.57 -8.47
C PRO A 165 21.01 -6.35 -9.21
N GLN A 166 20.65 -5.27 -8.47
CA GLN A 166 20.16 -4.02 -9.04
C GLN A 166 21.21 -2.91 -9.06
N GLN A 167 22.45 -3.21 -8.69
CA GLN A 167 23.53 -2.22 -8.63
C GLN A 167 23.14 -0.97 -7.81
N SER A 168 22.26 -1.18 -6.81
CA SER A 168 21.69 -0.11 -5.98
C SER A 168 22.58 0.29 -4.78
N ILE A 169 23.86 -0.12 -4.80
CA ILE A 169 24.84 0.27 -3.80
C ILE A 169 25.92 1.11 -4.48
N ILE A 170 26.20 2.27 -3.93
CA ILE A 170 27.22 3.18 -4.45
C ILE A 170 28.31 3.38 -3.42
N GLN A 171 29.53 3.66 -3.88
CA GLN A 171 30.63 4.08 -3.04
C GLN A 171 30.58 5.61 -2.90
N THR A 172 30.66 6.08 -1.65
CA THR A 172 30.82 7.50 -1.32
C THR A 172 32.25 7.74 -0.82
N SER A 173 32.60 8.98 -0.53
CA SER A 173 33.94 9.35 0.00
C SER A 173 34.30 8.64 1.32
N HIS A 174 33.30 8.22 2.11
CA HIS A 174 33.53 7.67 3.45
C HIS A 174 33.06 6.23 3.64
N GLN A 175 32.06 5.77 2.88
CA GLN A 175 31.48 4.43 3.00
C GLN A 175 30.61 4.08 1.79
N TYR A 176 30.03 2.88 1.80
CA TYR A 176 28.99 2.51 0.83
C TYR A 176 27.63 2.98 1.27
N GLN A 177 26.76 3.32 0.30
CA GLN A 177 25.38 3.73 0.52
C GLN A 177 24.42 2.91 -0.37
N ILE A 178 23.24 2.57 0.18
CA ILE A 178 22.18 1.86 -0.55
C ILE A 178 21.18 2.90 -1.08
N ILE A 179 21.00 2.95 -2.40
CA ILE A 179 19.95 3.73 -3.07
C ILE A 179 18.64 2.98 -2.85
N GLN A 180 17.79 3.51 -1.98
CA GLN A 180 16.60 2.81 -1.50
C GLN A 180 15.54 2.63 -2.59
N GLU A 181 15.46 3.60 -3.50
CA GLU A 181 14.53 3.60 -4.64
C GLU A 181 14.79 2.45 -5.62
N HIS A 182 16.02 1.93 -5.64
CA HIS A 182 16.44 0.84 -6.53
C HIS A 182 16.65 -0.48 -5.78
N CYS A 183 16.37 -0.51 -4.49
CA CYS A 183 16.63 -1.68 -3.66
C CYS A 183 15.47 -2.70 -3.71
N LEU A 184 15.76 -3.94 -4.12
CA LEU A 184 14.79 -5.06 -4.10
C LEU A 184 14.44 -5.54 -2.69
N HIS A 185 15.17 -5.12 -1.68
CA HIS A 185 15.07 -5.66 -0.31
C HIS A 185 15.37 -7.18 -0.22
N CYS A 186 16.15 -7.73 -1.17
CA CYS A 186 16.43 -9.16 -1.25
C CYS A 186 17.33 -9.70 -0.12
N GLY A 187 18.12 -8.82 0.54
CA GLY A 187 19.02 -9.22 1.64
C GLY A 187 20.39 -9.73 1.21
N GLN A 188 20.66 -9.90 -0.10
CA GLN A 188 21.94 -10.43 -0.61
C GLN A 188 23.17 -9.72 -0.03
N CYS A 189 23.12 -8.39 0.08
CA CYS A 189 24.20 -7.60 0.65
C CYS A 189 24.42 -7.86 2.15
N VAL A 190 23.37 -8.22 2.88
CA VAL A 190 23.45 -8.59 4.32
C VAL A 190 24.21 -9.89 4.49
N GLU A 191 23.88 -10.90 3.68
CA GLU A 191 24.52 -12.22 3.74
C GLU A 191 26.00 -12.17 3.35
N LYS A 192 26.34 -11.30 2.38
CA LYS A 192 27.72 -11.14 1.90
C LYS A 192 28.61 -10.25 2.79
N CYS A 193 28.04 -9.58 3.79
CA CYS A 193 28.79 -8.67 4.66
C CYS A 193 29.55 -9.42 5.76
N PRO A 194 30.90 -9.52 5.70
CA PRO A 194 31.69 -10.32 6.65
C PRO A 194 31.64 -9.77 8.07
N VAL A 195 31.48 -8.46 8.22
CA VAL A 195 31.41 -7.78 9.53
C VAL A 195 29.97 -7.46 9.96
N LYS A 196 28.96 -7.98 9.25
CA LYS A 196 27.54 -7.80 9.56
C LYS A 196 27.13 -6.32 9.74
N ALA A 197 27.76 -5.43 8.97
CA ALA A 197 27.52 -3.99 9.04
C ALA A 197 26.22 -3.55 8.34
N ILE A 198 25.48 -4.43 7.68
CA ILE A 198 24.25 -4.08 6.99
C ILE A 198 23.07 -4.56 7.81
N LYS A 199 22.22 -3.61 8.21
CA LYS A 199 21.04 -3.88 9.04
C LYS A 199 19.77 -3.44 8.32
N ARG A 200 18.67 -4.12 8.64
CA ARG A 200 17.34 -3.70 8.20
C ARG A 200 17.01 -2.33 8.82
N ARG A 201 16.41 -1.45 8.02
CA ARG A 201 15.86 -0.19 8.54
C ARG A 201 14.65 -0.55 9.39
N ASP A 202 14.57 -0.02 10.62
CA ASP A 202 13.41 -0.21 11.47
C ASP A 202 12.21 0.51 10.86
N SER A 203 11.32 -0.27 10.30
CA SER A 203 10.11 0.23 9.64
C SER A 203 8.96 0.48 10.62
N TYR A 204 9.15 0.16 11.89
CA TYR A 204 8.12 0.34 12.91
C TYR A 204 8.57 1.44 13.88
N ALA A 205 8.12 2.68 13.65
CA ALA A 205 7.96 3.57 14.78
C ALA A 205 6.95 2.85 15.72
N LYS A 206 7.41 2.43 16.90
CA LYS A 206 6.51 1.94 17.95
C LYS A 206 5.48 3.04 18.17
N ARG A 207 4.24 2.84 17.73
CA ARG A 207 3.13 3.64 18.23
C ARG A 207 2.97 3.23 19.70
N SER A 208 3.18 4.16 20.60
CA SER A 208 2.61 4.08 21.95
C SER A 208 1.09 4.02 21.76
N TYR A 209 0.50 2.88 22.11
CA TYR A 209 -0.94 2.71 22.25
C TYR A 209 -1.41 3.48 23.49
#